data_70f493394747df03325669edd7cf44a4
#
_entry.id   70f493394747df03325669edd7cf44a4
#
_cell.length_a   1.000
_cell.length_b   1.000
_cell.length_c   1.000
_cell.angle_alpha   90.00
_cell.angle_beta   90.00
_cell.angle_gamma   90.00
#
_symmetry.space_group_name_H-M   'P 1'
#
loop_
_entity.id
_entity.type
_entity.pdbx_description
1 polymer ?
#
loop_
_entity_poly.entity_id
_entity_poly.type
_entity_poly.pdbx_seq_one_letter_code
_entity_poly.pdbx_strand_id
1 'polypeptide(L)'
;ENYQYLLESIRNLNELESLAHRLDKTITKDLEISDNASSALREIRRSLNVEISSQSKIINSLMMKYKDYLNDERVALRNASFTLPIKSTYKHRVDGITIDESDSGLTCFIEPTEIIASNNKIARLREKEKEEINRILDELSSLVKEVVYEIIYDVETICYLDFLLSKANYAIETDSKIAK
;
A
#
# COMPACT_ATOMS: atom_id res chain seq x y z
N GLU A 1 -31.20 36.33 -18.39
CA GLU A 1 -31.40 36.06 -16.93
C GLU A 1 -31.13 34.60 -16.56
N ASN A 2 -31.53 33.59 -17.37
CA ASN A 2 -31.35 32.17 -17.02
C ASN A 2 -29.87 31.69 -17.01
N TYR A 3 -28.98 32.31 -17.81
CA TYR A 3 -27.56 31.98 -17.82
C TYR A 3 -26.81 32.49 -16.57
N GLN A 4 -27.32 33.51 -15.91
CA GLN A 4 -26.68 34.11 -14.75
C GLN A 4 -26.67 33.17 -13.55
N TYR A 5 -27.76 32.45 -13.32
CA TYR A 5 -27.84 31.44 -12.26
C TYR A 5 -26.84 30.28 -12.47
N LEU A 6 -26.73 29.76 -13.70
CA LEU A 6 -25.77 28.71 -14.02
C LEU A 6 -24.32 29.18 -13.83
N LEU A 7 -24.04 30.43 -14.26
CA LEU A 7 -22.71 31.03 -14.08
C LEU A 7 -22.37 31.25 -12.61
N GLU A 8 -23.32 31.62 -11.77
CA GLU A 8 -23.12 31.76 -10.34
C GLU A 8 -22.86 30.38 -9.69
N SER A 9 -23.61 29.34 -10.06
CA SER A 9 -23.39 27.98 -9.57
C SER A 9 -22.00 27.48 -9.90
N ILE A 10 -21.51 27.73 -11.13
CA ILE A 10 -20.15 27.32 -11.55
C ILE A 10 -19.08 28.12 -10.83
N ARG A 11 -19.29 29.43 -10.64
CA ARG A 11 -18.31 30.32 -9.97
C ARG A 11 -18.15 30.01 -8.48
N ASN A 12 -19.16 29.41 -7.87
CA ASN A 12 -19.17 29.07 -6.46
C ASN A 12 -18.58 27.69 -6.19
N LEU A 13 -18.14 26.95 -7.23
CA LEU A 13 -17.39 25.71 -7.04
C LEU A 13 -16.01 26.00 -6.43
N ASN A 14 -15.60 25.16 -5.51
CA ASN A 14 -14.37 25.32 -4.77
C ASN A 14 -13.19 24.72 -5.54
N GLU A 15 -12.10 25.48 -5.65
CA GLU A 15 -10.86 24.99 -6.22
C GLU A 15 -10.02 24.30 -5.12
N LEU A 16 -10.15 22.99 -4.98
CA LEU A 16 -9.44 22.20 -3.96
C LEU A 16 -8.05 21.71 -4.45
N GLU A 17 -7.35 22.56 -5.23
CA GLU A 17 -6.08 22.22 -5.89
C GLU A 17 -5.00 21.72 -4.91
N SER A 18 -4.89 22.36 -3.74
CA SER A 18 -3.89 21.97 -2.73
C SER A 18 -4.13 20.56 -2.19
N LEU A 19 -5.40 20.21 -1.94
CA LEU A 19 -5.80 18.87 -1.51
C LEU A 19 -5.57 17.86 -2.65
N ALA A 20 -6.03 18.18 -3.87
CA ALA A 20 -5.82 17.31 -5.04
C ALA A 20 -4.32 17.02 -5.26
N HIS A 21 -3.49 18.07 -5.26
CA HIS A 21 -2.04 17.91 -5.40
C HIS A 21 -1.42 17.06 -4.27
N ARG A 22 -1.89 17.24 -3.02
CA ARG A 22 -1.41 16.44 -1.89
C ARG A 22 -1.80 14.97 -2.04
N LEU A 23 -3.01 14.68 -2.49
CA LEU A 23 -3.49 13.33 -2.76
C LEU A 23 -2.69 12.67 -3.89
N ASP A 24 -2.54 13.33 -5.03
CA ASP A 24 -1.81 12.83 -6.19
C ASP A 24 -0.34 12.54 -5.88
N LYS A 25 0.29 13.36 -5.05
CA LYS A 25 1.67 13.14 -4.59
C LYS A 25 1.79 11.95 -3.64
N THR A 26 0.73 11.68 -2.88
CA THR A 26 0.75 10.71 -1.77
C THR A 26 0.26 9.33 -2.21
N ILE A 27 -0.76 9.28 -3.05
CA ILE A 27 -1.40 8.04 -3.50
C ILE A 27 -1.07 7.80 -4.98
N THR A 28 -0.55 6.62 -5.29
CA THR A 28 -0.25 6.22 -6.67
C THR A 28 -1.53 5.80 -7.40
N LYS A 29 -1.45 5.64 -8.73
CA LYS A 29 -2.55 5.11 -9.57
C LYS A 29 -2.97 3.70 -9.19
N ASP A 30 -2.06 2.93 -8.59
CA ASP A 30 -2.32 1.56 -8.11
C ASP A 30 -2.88 1.54 -6.68
N LEU A 31 -3.29 2.70 -6.14
CA LEU A 31 -3.83 2.92 -4.79
C LEU A 31 -2.84 2.58 -3.66
N GLU A 32 -1.55 2.64 -3.92
CA GLU A 32 -0.49 2.47 -2.94
C GLU A 32 0.04 3.83 -2.45
N ILE A 33 0.59 3.86 -1.22
CA ILE A 33 1.25 5.06 -0.71
C ILE A 33 2.62 5.22 -1.38
N SER A 34 2.81 6.36 -2.05
CA SER A 34 4.03 6.71 -2.76
C SER A 34 5.23 6.85 -1.80
N ASP A 35 6.42 6.49 -2.27
CA ASP A 35 7.68 6.79 -1.56
C ASP A 35 7.90 8.30 -1.35
N ASN A 36 7.25 9.13 -2.18
CA ASN A 36 7.30 10.58 -2.09
C ASN A 36 6.29 11.17 -1.10
N ALA A 37 5.45 10.34 -0.47
CA ALA A 37 4.46 10.78 0.50
C ALA A 37 5.11 11.45 1.73
N SER A 38 6.24 10.87 2.21
CA SER A 38 7.07 11.48 3.25
C SER A 38 8.55 11.11 3.09
N SER A 39 9.45 11.94 3.65
CA SER A 39 10.88 11.62 3.71
C SER A 39 11.15 10.41 4.61
N ALA A 40 10.39 10.26 5.70
CA ALA A 40 10.51 9.15 6.63
C ALA A 40 10.14 7.81 5.95
N LEU A 41 9.02 7.75 5.21
CA LEU A 41 8.62 6.54 4.49
C LEU A 41 9.68 6.12 3.46
N ARG A 42 10.21 7.08 2.71
CA ARG A 42 11.28 6.83 1.73
C ARG A 42 12.52 6.23 2.39
N GLU A 43 12.95 6.76 3.53
CA GLU A 43 14.12 6.27 4.25
C GLU A 43 13.90 4.87 4.84
N ILE A 44 12.71 4.62 5.40
CA ILE A 44 12.31 3.30 5.91
C ILE A 44 12.35 2.26 4.79
N ARG A 45 11.71 2.53 3.64
CA ARG A 45 11.69 1.63 2.49
C ARG A 45 13.08 1.41 1.89
N ARG A 46 13.89 2.45 1.82
CA ARG A 46 15.29 2.33 1.41
C ARG A 46 16.08 1.40 2.35
N SER A 47 15.92 1.59 3.65
CA SER A 47 16.57 0.77 4.66
C SER A 47 16.09 -0.68 4.60
N LEU A 48 14.80 -0.89 4.37
CA LEU A 48 14.19 -2.21 4.19
C LEU A 48 14.78 -2.94 2.97
N ASN A 49 14.86 -2.26 1.83
CA ASN A 49 15.41 -2.83 0.60
C ASN A 49 16.90 -3.18 0.73
N VAL A 50 17.70 -2.35 1.42
CA VAL A 50 19.09 -2.63 1.71
C VAL A 50 19.24 -3.87 2.60
N GLU A 51 18.43 -3.98 3.64
CA GLU A 51 18.46 -5.12 4.57
C GLU A 51 18.04 -6.43 3.87
N ILE A 52 16.96 -6.41 3.10
CA ILE A 52 16.49 -7.57 2.32
C ILE A 52 17.56 -8.02 1.31
N SER A 53 18.20 -7.06 0.63
CA SER A 53 19.25 -7.36 -0.35
C SER A 53 20.50 -7.97 0.33
N SER A 54 20.87 -7.46 1.50
CA SER A 54 21.97 -8.01 2.30
C SER A 54 21.65 -9.41 2.80
N GLN A 55 20.45 -9.62 3.35
CA GLN A 55 19.98 -10.90 3.84
C GLN A 55 19.92 -11.95 2.73
N SER A 56 19.47 -11.59 1.53
CA SER A 56 19.42 -12.51 0.39
C SER A 56 20.78 -13.10 0.04
N LYS A 57 21.86 -12.32 0.18
CA LYS A 57 23.23 -12.81 -0.04
C LYS A 57 23.64 -13.84 1.02
N ILE A 58 23.30 -13.58 2.28
CA ILE A 58 23.58 -14.52 3.39
C ILE A 58 22.78 -15.82 3.17
N ILE A 59 21.50 -15.70 2.87
CA ILE A 59 20.62 -16.85 2.60
C ILE A 59 21.18 -17.71 1.47
N ASN A 60 21.60 -17.11 0.35
CA ASN A 60 22.18 -17.84 -0.77
C ASN A 60 23.45 -18.60 -0.36
N SER A 61 24.30 -18.01 0.48
CA SER A 61 25.49 -18.70 1.00
C SER A 61 25.14 -19.86 1.93
N LEU A 62 24.10 -19.70 2.76
CA LEU A 62 23.61 -20.75 3.65
C LEU A 62 22.94 -21.88 2.88
N MET A 63 22.18 -21.58 1.82
CA MET A 63 21.60 -22.57 0.92
C MET A 63 22.69 -23.45 0.27
N MET A 64 23.80 -22.83 -0.14
CA MET A 64 24.96 -23.57 -0.67
C MET A 64 25.64 -24.42 0.42
N LYS A 65 25.87 -23.85 1.62
CA LYS A 65 26.50 -24.52 2.76
C LYS A 65 25.74 -25.78 3.20
N TYR A 66 24.39 -25.68 3.21
CA TYR A 66 23.52 -26.74 3.70
C TYR A 66 22.80 -27.54 2.60
N LYS A 67 23.27 -27.43 1.34
CA LYS A 67 22.62 -28.01 0.14
C LYS A 67 22.15 -29.44 0.33
N ASP A 68 23.00 -30.31 0.91
CA ASP A 68 22.71 -31.75 1.09
C ASP A 68 21.62 -32.02 2.16
N TYR A 69 21.40 -31.05 3.03
CA TYR A 69 20.43 -31.14 4.13
C TYR A 69 19.07 -30.54 3.76
N LEU A 70 19.00 -29.75 2.69
CA LEU A 70 17.79 -29.15 2.24
C LEU A 70 16.78 -30.18 1.72
N ASN A 71 15.50 -29.96 2.03
CA ASN A 71 14.39 -30.69 1.44
C ASN A 71 13.82 -30.01 0.21
N ASP A 72 13.98 -28.67 0.09
CA ASP A 72 13.59 -27.84 -1.05
C ASP A 72 14.73 -26.84 -1.34
N GLU A 73 14.93 -26.51 -2.60
CA GLU A 73 15.90 -25.49 -3.03
C GLU A 73 15.39 -24.06 -2.84
N ARG A 74 14.21 -23.88 -2.25
CA ARG A 74 13.59 -22.58 -2.01
C ARG A 74 13.55 -22.26 -0.52
N VAL A 75 13.89 -21.01 -0.21
CA VAL A 75 13.71 -20.46 1.12
C VAL A 75 12.21 -20.36 1.43
N ALA A 76 11.82 -20.70 2.62
CA ALA A 76 10.44 -20.58 3.08
C ALA A 76 10.26 -19.37 4.01
N LEU A 77 9.13 -18.69 3.89
CA LEU A 77 8.70 -17.69 4.86
C LEU A 77 7.76 -18.36 5.86
N ARG A 78 8.15 -18.37 7.14
CA ARG A 78 7.34 -18.89 8.24
C ARG A 78 7.32 -17.87 9.38
N ASN A 79 6.13 -17.57 9.89
CA ASN A 79 5.94 -16.58 10.98
C ASN A 79 6.69 -15.25 10.73
N ALA A 80 6.64 -14.76 9.49
CA ALA A 80 7.33 -13.55 9.01
C ALA A 80 8.88 -13.64 9.01
N SER A 81 9.47 -14.84 9.29
CA SER A 81 10.91 -15.08 9.22
C SER A 81 11.29 -15.91 8.01
N PHE A 82 12.42 -15.58 7.38
CA PHE A 82 13.01 -16.45 6.38
C PHE A 82 13.64 -17.68 7.04
N THR A 83 13.31 -18.85 6.54
CA THR A 83 13.75 -20.14 7.08
C THR A 83 14.27 -21.04 5.98
N LEU A 84 15.19 -21.96 6.35
CA LEU A 84 15.66 -23.01 5.47
C LEU A 84 14.81 -24.27 5.68
N PRO A 85 14.26 -24.87 4.60
CA PRO A 85 13.53 -26.14 4.69
C PRO A 85 14.53 -27.31 4.78
N ILE A 86 14.84 -27.73 5.98
CA ILE A 86 15.81 -28.80 6.27
C ILE A 86 15.09 -30.14 6.45
N LYS A 87 15.63 -31.22 5.88
CA LYS A 87 15.15 -32.59 6.18
C LYS A 87 15.25 -32.85 7.67
N SER A 88 14.18 -33.32 8.31
CA SER A 88 14.09 -33.49 9.77
C SER A 88 15.24 -34.34 10.34
N THR A 89 15.79 -35.29 9.57
CA THR A 89 16.95 -36.10 9.93
C THR A 89 18.23 -35.28 10.13
N TYR A 90 18.34 -34.11 9.54
CA TYR A 90 19.51 -33.23 9.61
C TYR A 90 19.29 -31.96 10.44
N LYS A 91 18.15 -31.84 11.15
CA LYS A 91 17.84 -30.63 11.92
C LYS A 91 18.94 -30.21 12.91
N HIS A 92 19.68 -31.18 13.49
CA HIS A 92 20.76 -30.91 14.43
C HIS A 92 22.11 -30.54 13.77
N ARG A 93 22.17 -30.51 12.42
CA ARG A 93 23.34 -30.08 11.64
C ARG A 93 23.34 -28.64 11.23
N VAL A 94 22.24 -27.94 11.48
CA VAL A 94 22.06 -26.51 11.13
C VAL A 94 21.93 -25.74 12.42
N ASP A 95 22.82 -24.76 12.61
CA ASP A 95 22.76 -23.84 13.74
C ASP A 95 21.61 -22.84 13.54
N GLY A 96 20.60 -22.91 14.38
CA GLY A 96 19.41 -22.04 14.26
C GLY A 96 18.28 -22.51 15.15
N ILE A 97 17.14 -21.83 14.98
CA ILE A 97 15.91 -22.08 15.72
C ILE A 97 14.90 -22.73 14.77
N THR A 98 14.33 -23.86 15.18
CA THR A 98 13.20 -24.46 14.45
C THR A 98 11.96 -23.60 14.69
N ILE A 99 11.44 -22.99 13.61
CA ILE A 99 10.25 -22.10 13.65
C ILE A 99 8.98 -22.89 13.40
N ASP A 100 9.06 -23.93 12.52
CA ASP A 100 7.90 -24.69 12.08
C ASP A 100 8.33 -26.08 11.60
N GLU A 101 7.37 -26.99 11.49
CA GLU A 101 7.57 -28.33 10.90
C GLU A 101 6.44 -28.59 9.87
N SER A 102 6.74 -29.34 8.82
CA SER A 102 5.72 -29.76 7.86
C SER A 102 4.73 -30.75 8.48
N ASP A 103 3.49 -30.79 7.98
CA ASP A 103 2.45 -31.71 8.46
C ASP A 103 2.88 -33.19 8.43
N SER A 104 3.74 -33.54 7.47
CA SER A 104 4.32 -34.90 7.37
C SER A 104 5.47 -35.17 8.33
N GLY A 105 5.97 -34.15 9.05
CA GLY A 105 7.14 -34.24 9.93
C GLY A 105 8.47 -34.45 9.20
N LEU A 106 8.50 -34.45 7.86
CA LEU A 106 9.70 -34.71 7.06
C LEU A 106 10.60 -33.47 6.86
N THR A 107 10.06 -32.28 7.09
CA THR A 107 10.79 -31.01 6.90
C THR A 107 10.67 -30.15 8.14
N CYS A 108 11.82 -29.69 8.65
CA CYS A 108 11.88 -28.64 9.67
C CYS A 108 12.25 -27.30 9.01
N PHE A 109 11.51 -26.24 9.33
CA PHE A 109 11.81 -24.89 8.89
C PHE A 109 12.68 -24.21 9.94
N ILE A 110 13.98 -24.10 9.65
CA ILE A 110 14.97 -23.58 10.58
C ILE A 110 15.34 -22.15 10.20
N GLU A 111 15.25 -21.23 11.16
CA GLU A 111 15.82 -19.89 11.07
C GLU A 111 17.30 -19.97 11.48
N PRO A 112 18.25 -19.83 10.55
CA PRO A 112 19.68 -19.89 10.87
C PRO A 112 20.08 -18.74 11.78
N THR A 113 21.02 -18.99 12.69
CA THR A 113 21.53 -17.99 13.64
C THR A 113 22.05 -16.74 12.93
N GLU A 114 22.66 -16.92 11.75
CA GLU A 114 23.24 -15.84 10.95
C GLU A 114 22.23 -14.82 10.43
N ILE A 115 20.93 -15.22 10.32
CA ILE A 115 19.89 -14.31 9.77
C ILE A 115 18.88 -13.83 10.83
N ILE A 116 18.94 -14.30 12.07
CA ILE A 116 18.01 -13.90 13.15
C ILE A 116 18.01 -12.38 13.34
N ALA A 117 19.19 -11.77 13.41
CA ALA A 117 19.30 -10.31 13.59
C ALA A 117 18.68 -9.54 12.41
N SER A 118 18.89 -10.03 11.18
CA SER A 118 18.34 -9.44 9.97
C SER A 118 16.82 -9.62 9.88
N ASN A 119 16.29 -10.80 10.19
CA ASN A 119 14.85 -11.04 10.28
C ASN A 119 14.18 -10.08 11.26
N ASN A 120 14.74 -9.93 12.46
CA ASN A 120 14.25 -9.00 13.47
C ASN A 120 14.30 -7.53 13.00
N LYS A 121 15.36 -7.15 12.29
CA LYS A 121 15.49 -5.79 11.76
C LYS A 121 14.48 -5.53 10.65
N ILE A 122 14.27 -6.47 9.73
CA ILE A 122 13.25 -6.39 8.69
C ILE A 122 11.85 -6.29 9.30
N ALA A 123 11.53 -7.11 10.31
CA ALA A 123 10.25 -7.05 10.99
C ALA A 123 9.99 -5.67 11.63
N ARG A 124 10.99 -5.10 12.31
CA ARG A 124 10.91 -3.74 12.88
C ARG A 124 10.75 -2.66 11.82
N LEU A 125 11.42 -2.78 10.69
CA LEU A 125 11.30 -1.81 9.59
C LEU A 125 9.92 -1.88 8.94
N ARG A 126 9.34 -3.05 8.78
CA ARG A 126 7.96 -3.24 8.29
C ARG A 126 6.92 -2.65 9.23
N GLU A 127 7.11 -2.81 10.55
CA GLU A 127 6.20 -2.19 11.52
C GLU A 127 6.30 -0.66 11.47
N LYS A 128 7.51 -0.10 11.39
CA LYS A 128 7.71 1.35 11.19
C LYS A 128 7.10 1.85 9.88
N GLU A 129 7.20 1.07 8.81
CA GLU A 129 6.57 1.41 7.52
C GLU A 129 5.06 1.51 7.68
N LYS A 130 4.45 0.53 8.34
CA LYS A 130 3.01 0.49 8.61
C LYS A 130 2.56 1.67 9.50
N GLU A 131 3.30 1.97 10.57
CA GLU A 131 3.03 3.11 11.45
C GLU A 131 3.09 4.43 10.66
N GLU A 132 4.10 4.62 9.81
CA GLU A 132 4.24 5.84 9.02
C GLU A 132 3.16 5.95 7.94
N ILE A 133 2.76 4.84 7.29
CA ILE A 133 1.63 4.82 6.36
C ILE A 133 0.34 5.23 7.06
N ASN A 134 0.06 4.69 8.25
CA ASN A 134 -1.13 5.07 9.02
C ASN A 134 -1.10 6.56 9.37
N ARG A 135 0.04 7.08 9.81
CA ARG A 135 0.22 8.51 10.09
C ARG A 135 -0.09 9.39 8.88
N ILE A 136 0.39 8.98 7.68
CA ILE A 136 0.13 9.70 6.43
C ILE A 136 -1.37 9.65 6.07
N LEU A 137 -2.03 8.51 6.23
CA LEU A 137 -3.46 8.35 5.97
C LEU A 137 -4.31 9.18 6.93
N ASP A 138 -3.93 9.26 8.21
CA ASP A 138 -4.60 10.10 9.21
C ASP A 138 -4.45 11.59 8.87
N GLU A 139 -3.25 12.02 8.42
CA GLU A 139 -3.01 13.38 7.94
C GLU A 139 -3.91 13.70 6.74
N LEU A 140 -3.95 12.82 5.71
CA LEU A 140 -4.81 13.03 4.54
C LEU A 140 -6.30 13.06 4.90
N SER A 141 -6.73 12.17 5.78
CA SER A 141 -8.11 12.12 6.27
C SER A 141 -8.50 13.41 6.98
N SER A 142 -7.57 13.99 7.75
CA SER A 142 -7.79 15.27 8.42
C SER A 142 -7.92 16.41 7.42
N LEU A 143 -7.07 16.46 6.39
CA LEU A 143 -7.17 17.47 5.31
C LEU A 143 -8.50 17.39 4.55
N VAL A 144 -8.95 16.18 4.23
CA VAL A 144 -10.28 15.98 3.60
C VAL A 144 -11.39 16.44 4.53
N LYS A 145 -11.30 16.14 5.83
CA LYS A 145 -12.30 16.54 6.81
C LYS A 145 -12.42 18.06 6.97
N GLU A 146 -11.32 18.79 6.81
CA GLU A 146 -11.32 20.27 6.88
C GLU A 146 -12.17 20.92 5.79
N VAL A 147 -12.26 20.29 4.61
CA VAL A 147 -12.97 20.81 3.42
C VAL A 147 -14.17 19.93 3.02
N VAL A 148 -14.69 19.12 3.94
CA VAL A 148 -15.76 18.15 3.61
C VAL A 148 -17.05 18.82 3.15
N TYR A 149 -17.38 19.99 3.71
CA TYR A 149 -18.60 20.71 3.33
C TYR A 149 -18.49 21.31 1.94
N GLU A 150 -17.32 21.81 1.57
CA GLU A 150 -17.00 22.30 0.23
C GLU A 150 -17.12 21.16 -0.79
N ILE A 151 -16.57 20.00 -0.48
CA ILE A 151 -16.67 18.79 -1.34
C ILE A 151 -18.14 18.39 -1.53
N ILE A 152 -18.93 18.34 -0.45
CA ILE A 152 -20.36 17.98 -0.53
C ILE A 152 -21.11 19.00 -1.39
N TYR A 153 -20.90 20.31 -1.16
CA TYR A 153 -21.52 21.37 -1.96
C TYR A 153 -21.17 21.25 -3.45
N ASP A 154 -19.92 21.02 -3.77
CA ASP A 154 -19.46 20.88 -5.15
C ASP A 154 -20.08 19.66 -5.83
N VAL A 155 -20.12 18.52 -5.15
CA VAL A 155 -20.75 17.28 -5.66
C VAL A 155 -22.25 17.51 -5.93
N GLU A 156 -22.98 18.12 -5.00
CA GLU A 156 -24.41 18.44 -5.17
C GLU A 156 -24.63 19.38 -6.34
N THR A 157 -23.78 20.42 -6.47
CA THR A 157 -23.84 21.40 -7.56
C THR A 157 -23.55 20.74 -8.91
N ILE A 158 -22.51 19.92 -9.00
CA ILE A 158 -22.15 19.20 -10.23
C ILE A 158 -23.26 18.23 -10.64
N CYS A 159 -23.79 17.45 -9.69
CA CYS A 159 -24.93 16.55 -9.95
C CYS A 159 -26.16 17.29 -10.48
N TYR A 160 -26.46 18.47 -9.93
CA TYR A 160 -27.56 19.30 -10.41
C TYR A 160 -27.31 19.83 -11.82
N LEU A 161 -26.10 20.31 -12.12
CA LEU A 161 -25.71 20.79 -13.45
C LEU A 161 -25.76 19.65 -14.49
N ASP A 162 -25.28 18.45 -14.15
CA ASP A 162 -25.33 17.28 -15.01
C ASP A 162 -26.78 16.87 -15.31
N PHE A 163 -27.63 16.88 -14.30
CA PHE A 163 -29.08 16.65 -14.49
C PHE A 163 -29.72 17.67 -15.43
N LEU A 164 -29.42 18.95 -15.29
CA LEU A 164 -29.92 20.00 -16.19
C LEU A 164 -29.41 19.80 -17.62
N LEU A 165 -28.13 19.46 -17.79
CA LEU A 165 -27.55 19.19 -19.10
C LEU A 165 -28.17 17.95 -19.75
N SER A 166 -28.41 16.89 -19.01
CA SER A 166 -29.08 15.68 -19.48
C SER A 166 -30.51 15.97 -19.94
N LYS A 167 -31.25 16.76 -19.17
CA LYS A 167 -32.61 17.21 -19.57
C LYS A 167 -32.58 18.06 -20.84
N ALA A 168 -31.64 18.98 -20.97
CA ALA A 168 -31.49 19.81 -22.15
C ALA A 168 -31.18 19.00 -23.41
N ASN A 169 -30.24 18.06 -23.30
CA ASN A 169 -29.89 17.15 -24.38
C ASN A 169 -31.09 16.28 -24.81
N TYR A 170 -31.82 15.70 -23.85
CA TYR A 170 -33.03 14.94 -24.14
C TYR A 170 -34.11 15.76 -24.84
N ALA A 171 -34.32 17.03 -24.39
CA ALA A 171 -35.30 17.92 -25.02
C ALA A 171 -34.91 18.29 -26.48
N ILE A 172 -33.63 18.45 -26.76
CA ILE A 172 -33.11 18.68 -28.11
C ILE A 172 -33.31 17.46 -29.00
N GLU A 173 -32.93 16.28 -28.52
CA GLU A 173 -33.05 15.03 -29.27
C GLU A 173 -34.49 14.65 -29.60
N THR A 174 -35.42 14.94 -28.69
CA THR A 174 -36.84 14.56 -28.82
C THR A 174 -37.74 15.69 -29.32
N ASP A 175 -37.17 16.86 -29.64
CA ASP A 175 -37.93 18.11 -29.96
C ASP A 175 -39.03 18.41 -28.92
N SER A 176 -38.73 18.12 -27.66
CA SER A 176 -39.68 18.28 -26.55
C SER A 176 -39.72 19.71 -26.06
N LYS A 177 -40.92 20.16 -25.66
CA LYS A 177 -41.15 21.48 -25.05
C LYS A 177 -41.47 21.35 -23.57
N ILE A 178 -41.11 22.38 -22.80
CA ILE A 178 -41.45 22.44 -21.37
C ILE A 178 -42.99 22.44 -21.24
N ALA A 179 -43.50 21.48 -20.45
CA ALA A 179 -44.91 21.48 -20.07
C ALA A 179 -45.22 22.78 -19.27
N LYS A 180 -46.26 23.47 -19.69
CA LYS A 180 -46.75 24.64 -18.97
C LYS A 180 -47.55 24.28 -17.76
#